data_91ff11f3d560bc98f7bd78e9beb0ad72
#
_entry.id   91ff11f3d560bc98f7bd78e9beb0ad72
#
_cell.length_a   1.000
_cell.length_b   1.000
_cell.length_c   1.000
_cell.angle_alpha   90.00
_cell.angle_beta   90.00
_cell.angle_gamma   90.00
#
_symmetry.space_group_name_H-M   'P 1'
#
loop_
_entity.id
_entity.type
_entity.pdbx_description
1 polymer ?
#
loop_
_entity_poly.entity_id
_entity_poly.type
_entity_poly.pdbx_seq_one_letter_code
_entity_poly.pdbx_strand_id
1 'polypeptide(L)'
;ILIGLVGSEMCIRDRSYDYYMEGITPHIADIISACDKERVAVCQALGVDALALGDMLVKSYKLEPKDDLYDLIQSIDSYRALRNPTNTKHRFIVEDTMSGLVPLASVGHALGIPTPMIDAFVNIASAVCGRNFWEEGRTAEKLGMAGKTPEEIREMVR
;
A
#
# COMPACT_ATOMS: atom_id res chain seq x y z
N ILE A 1 15.28 22.23 1.65
CA ILE A 1 14.41 21.21 2.27
C ILE A 1 14.80 19.82 1.79
N LEU A 2 15.03 19.60 0.48
CA LEU A 2 15.47 18.31 -0.09
C LEU A 2 16.87 17.87 0.38
N ILE A 3 17.78 18.81 0.65
CA ILE A 3 19.15 18.52 1.12
C ILE A 3 19.16 17.93 2.55
N GLY A 4 18.21 18.33 3.40
CA GLY A 4 18.07 17.77 4.73
C GLY A 4 17.58 16.30 4.73
N LEU A 5 16.80 15.91 3.73
CA LEU A 5 16.35 14.52 3.53
C LEU A 5 17.48 13.61 3.04
N VAL A 6 18.37 14.11 2.19
CA VAL A 6 19.53 13.37 1.69
C VAL A 6 20.56 13.10 2.80
N GLY A 7 20.72 14.04 3.75
CA GLY A 7 21.59 13.83 4.91
C GLY A 7 21.05 12.80 5.91
N SER A 8 19.74 12.64 6.00
CA SER A 8 19.12 11.61 6.86
C SER A 8 19.21 10.20 6.26
N GLU A 9 19.26 10.06 4.94
CA GLU A 9 19.44 8.75 4.29
C GLU A 9 20.75 8.06 4.68
N MET A 10 21.84 8.81 4.84
CA MET A 10 23.12 8.22 5.25
C MET A 10 23.10 7.69 6.68
N CYS A 11 22.33 8.32 7.57
CA CYS A 11 22.15 7.85 8.95
C CYS A 11 21.16 6.67 9.08
N ILE A 12 20.22 6.53 8.14
CA ILE A 12 19.20 5.47 8.13
C ILE A 12 19.71 4.23 7.40
N ARG A 13 20.57 4.41 6.39
CA ARG A 13 21.04 3.34 5.51
C ARG A 13 21.72 2.18 6.21
N ASP A 14 22.45 2.46 7.29
CA ASP A 14 23.23 1.47 8.05
C ASP A 14 22.51 1.03 9.34
N ARG A 15 21.32 1.56 9.61
CA ARG A 15 20.57 1.26 10.82
C ARG A 15 19.53 0.20 10.57
N SER A 16 19.68 -0.94 11.21
CA SER A 16 18.62 -1.93 11.30
C SER A 16 17.60 -1.50 12.35
N TYR A 17 16.32 -1.44 11.97
CA TYR A 17 15.20 -1.10 12.84
C TYR A 17 14.02 -2.04 12.61
N ASP A 18 13.11 -2.08 13.54
CA ASP A 18 11.89 -2.87 13.41
C ASP A 18 10.91 -2.17 12.45
N TYR A 19 10.67 -2.82 11.29
CA TYR A 19 9.94 -2.23 10.17
C TYR A 19 8.58 -1.65 10.56
N TYR A 20 7.79 -2.40 11.32
CA TYR A 20 6.49 -1.94 11.77
C TYR A 20 6.56 -1.14 13.07
N MET A 21 7.33 -1.62 14.06
CA MET A 21 7.33 -1.03 15.40
C MET A 21 8.02 0.34 15.46
N GLU A 22 9.12 0.51 14.72
CA GLU A 22 9.88 1.76 14.67
C GLU A 22 9.61 2.55 13.38
N GLY A 23 9.31 1.86 12.27
CA GLY A 23 9.10 2.49 10.96
C GLY A 23 7.71 3.12 10.81
N ILE A 24 6.66 2.56 11.42
CA ILE A 24 5.33 3.15 11.40
C ILE A 24 5.18 4.10 12.58
N THR A 25 5.12 5.39 12.27
CA THR A 25 4.78 6.46 13.21
C THR A 25 3.28 6.77 13.12
N PRO A 26 2.69 7.55 14.06
CA PRO A 26 1.29 7.98 13.94
C PRO A 26 0.98 8.63 12.58
N HIS A 27 1.85 9.51 12.07
CA HIS A 27 1.65 10.15 10.76
C HIS A 27 1.75 9.17 9.59
N ILE A 28 2.59 8.14 9.68
CA ILE A 28 2.63 7.07 8.67
C ILE A 28 1.34 6.24 8.73
N ALA A 29 0.81 5.97 9.91
CA ALA A 29 -0.48 5.29 10.07
C ALA A 29 -1.64 6.10 9.47
N ASP A 30 -1.63 7.43 9.58
CA ASP A 30 -2.60 8.31 8.91
C ASP A 30 -2.53 8.18 7.39
N ILE A 31 -1.32 8.14 6.83
CA ILE A 31 -1.11 7.96 5.39
C ILE A 31 -1.59 6.57 4.94
N ILE A 32 -1.28 5.52 5.69
CA ILE A 32 -1.76 4.15 5.42
C ILE A 32 -3.29 4.12 5.43
N SER A 33 -3.91 4.78 6.41
CA SER A 33 -5.37 4.89 6.52
C SER A 33 -5.98 5.63 5.31
N ALA A 34 -5.30 6.65 4.79
CA ALA A 34 -5.76 7.36 3.59
C ALA A 34 -5.69 6.46 2.34
N CYS A 35 -4.60 5.71 2.15
CA CYS A 35 -4.48 4.72 1.08
C CYS A 35 -5.54 3.60 1.21
N ASP A 36 -5.81 3.16 2.44
CA ASP A 36 -6.80 2.12 2.69
C ASP A 36 -8.23 2.56 2.33
N LYS A 37 -8.57 3.83 2.59
CA LYS A 37 -9.86 4.40 2.15
C LYS A 37 -10.01 4.35 0.63
N GLU A 38 -8.96 4.65 -0.12
CA GLU A 38 -8.97 4.53 -1.59
C GLU A 38 -9.14 3.07 -2.02
N ARG A 39 -8.43 2.13 -1.39
CA ARG A 39 -8.60 0.69 -1.62
C ARG A 39 -10.03 0.24 -1.40
N VAL A 40 -10.63 0.62 -0.28
CA VAL A 40 -12.03 0.27 0.05
C VAL A 40 -12.99 0.85 -0.98
N ALA A 41 -12.78 2.12 -1.41
CA ALA A 41 -13.61 2.74 -2.44
C ALA A 41 -13.55 2.00 -3.79
N VAL A 42 -12.36 1.56 -4.23
CA VAL A 42 -12.22 0.75 -5.44
C VAL A 42 -12.91 -0.61 -5.28
N CYS A 43 -12.77 -1.26 -4.14
CA CYS A 43 -13.47 -2.53 -3.87
C CYS A 43 -14.99 -2.37 -3.87
N GLN A 44 -15.51 -1.29 -3.27
CA GLN A 44 -16.93 -0.98 -3.26
C GLN A 44 -17.47 -0.73 -4.68
N ALA A 45 -16.71 0.00 -5.52
CA ALA A 45 -17.07 0.20 -6.92
C ALA A 45 -17.13 -1.12 -7.71
N LEU A 46 -16.30 -2.10 -7.33
CA LEU A 46 -16.38 -3.47 -7.86
C LEU A 46 -17.51 -4.30 -7.23
N GLY A 47 -18.28 -3.76 -6.27
CA GLY A 47 -19.31 -4.49 -5.55
C GLY A 47 -18.74 -5.57 -4.62
N VAL A 48 -17.53 -5.37 -4.13
CA VAL A 48 -16.85 -6.22 -3.14
C VAL A 48 -16.93 -5.55 -1.78
N ASP A 49 -17.43 -6.26 -0.79
CA ASP A 49 -17.46 -5.79 0.60
C ASP A 49 -16.07 -6.01 1.23
N ALA A 50 -15.26 -4.96 1.19
CA ALA A 50 -13.90 -4.96 1.71
C ALA A 50 -13.87 -4.37 3.13
N LEU A 51 -13.30 -5.11 4.06
CA LEU A 51 -13.01 -4.60 5.40
C LEU A 51 -11.96 -3.48 5.32
N ALA A 52 -12.13 -2.45 6.13
CA ALA A 52 -11.05 -1.49 6.40
C ALA A 52 -9.84 -2.21 7.03
N LEU A 53 -8.65 -1.66 6.84
CA LEU A 53 -7.41 -2.29 7.33
C LEU A 53 -7.46 -2.55 8.83
N GLY A 54 -7.95 -1.60 9.62
CA GLY A 54 -8.08 -1.77 11.07
C GLY A 54 -8.95 -2.97 11.44
N ASP A 55 -10.13 -3.09 10.83
CA ASP A 55 -11.06 -4.21 11.06
C ASP A 55 -10.45 -5.55 10.61
N MET A 56 -9.73 -5.53 9.49
CA MET A 56 -9.02 -6.71 8.99
C MET A 56 -7.94 -7.16 9.98
N LEU A 57 -7.16 -6.24 10.55
CA LEU A 57 -6.13 -6.53 11.56
C LEU A 57 -6.76 -7.09 12.84
N VAL A 58 -7.82 -6.45 13.36
CA VAL A 58 -8.58 -6.93 14.52
C VAL A 58 -9.01 -8.38 14.31
N LYS A 59 -9.63 -8.67 13.17
CA LYS A 59 -10.13 -10.00 12.84
C LYS A 59 -9.00 -11.02 12.66
N SER A 60 -7.95 -10.67 11.96
CA SER A 60 -6.85 -11.58 11.59
C SER A 60 -5.96 -11.93 12.79
N TYR A 61 -5.69 -10.97 13.65
CA TYR A 61 -4.81 -11.12 14.81
C TYR A 61 -5.59 -11.31 16.12
N LYS A 62 -6.94 -11.31 16.07
CA LYS A 62 -7.81 -11.45 17.25
C LYS A 62 -7.52 -10.41 18.33
N LEU A 63 -7.38 -9.16 17.89
CA LEU A 63 -7.06 -8.04 18.77
C LEU A 63 -8.32 -7.40 19.33
N GLU A 64 -8.18 -6.67 20.43
CA GLU A 64 -9.20 -5.71 20.86
C GLU A 64 -9.22 -4.52 19.90
N PRO A 65 -10.41 -4.05 19.46
CA PRO A 65 -10.53 -2.88 18.60
C PRO A 65 -9.90 -1.64 19.25
N LYS A 66 -9.27 -0.80 18.42
CA LYS A 66 -8.70 0.50 18.83
C LYS A 66 -9.10 1.56 17.81
N ASP A 67 -9.26 2.79 18.27
CA ASP A 67 -9.66 3.92 17.44
C ASP A 67 -8.54 4.37 16.49
N ASP A 68 -7.29 4.14 16.87
CA ASP A 68 -6.11 4.55 16.13
C ASP A 68 -5.39 3.34 15.49
N LEU A 69 -5.13 3.43 14.19
CA LEU A 69 -4.43 2.38 13.44
C LEU A 69 -2.99 2.17 13.93
N TYR A 70 -2.32 3.26 14.37
CA TYR A 70 -0.98 3.16 14.93
C TYR A 70 -0.98 2.28 16.19
N ASP A 71 -1.87 2.57 17.14
CA ASP A 71 -1.98 1.79 18.37
C ASP A 71 -2.35 0.32 18.12
N LEU A 72 -3.18 0.10 17.11
CA LEU A 72 -3.55 -1.25 16.69
C LEU A 72 -2.35 -2.02 16.15
N ILE A 73 -1.57 -1.42 15.24
CA ILE A 73 -0.36 -2.02 14.67
C ILE A 73 0.68 -2.30 15.76
N GLN A 74 0.88 -1.37 16.70
CA GLN A 74 1.81 -1.52 17.82
C GLN A 74 1.43 -2.67 18.78
N SER A 75 0.17 -3.13 18.74
CA SER A 75 -0.28 -4.25 19.56
C SER A 75 -0.08 -5.63 18.92
N ILE A 76 0.43 -5.70 17.69
CA ILE A 76 0.66 -6.96 16.97
C ILE A 76 2.05 -7.53 17.28
N ASP A 77 2.12 -8.50 18.17
CA ASP A 77 3.41 -9.07 18.60
C ASP A 77 4.22 -9.69 17.46
N SER A 78 3.58 -10.31 16.48
CA SER A 78 4.26 -10.91 15.33
C SER A 78 4.98 -9.90 14.42
N TYR A 79 4.71 -8.61 14.57
CA TYR A 79 5.37 -7.55 13.81
C TYR A 79 6.73 -7.13 14.40
N ARG A 80 7.03 -7.50 15.65
CA ARG A 80 8.22 -7.06 16.40
C ARG A 80 9.56 -7.58 15.86
N ALA A 81 9.57 -8.62 15.05
CA ALA A 81 10.82 -9.22 14.55
C ALA A 81 11.11 -8.91 13.08
N LEU A 82 10.26 -8.12 12.43
CA LEU A 82 10.39 -7.82 11.01
C LEU A 82 11.34 -6.65 10.80
N ARG A 83 12.48 -6.91 10.13
CA ARG A 83 13.49 -5.89 9.88
C ARG A 83 13.19 -5.08 8.62
N ASN A 84 13.66 -3.83 8.62
CA ASN A 84 13.52 -2.91 7.50
C ASN A 84 14.22 -3.41 6.23
N PRO A 85 13.72 -3.02 5.04
CA PRO A 85 14.45 -3.21 3.79
C PRO A 85 15.82 -2.52 3.82
N THR A 86 16.84 -3.18 3.28
CA THR A 86 18.21 -2.65 3.23
C THR A 86 18.55 -1.94 1.92
N ASN A 87 17.67 -2.05 0.91
CA ASN A 87 17.85 -1.39 -0.38
C ASN A 87 16.52 -1.27 -1.14
N THR A 88 16.51 -0.44 -2.18
CA THR A 88 15.32 -0.15 -3.00
C THR A 88 14.88 -1.29 -3.93
N LYS A 89 15.68 -2.36 -4.07
CA LYS A 89 15.33 -3.56 -4.83
C LYS A 89 14.60 -4.60 -3.99
N HIS A 90 14.37 -4.30 -2.72
CA HIS A 90 13.70 -5.22 -1.81
C HIS A 90 12.26 -5.47 -2.27
N ARG A 91 11.79 -6.73 -2.09
CA ARG A 91 10.46 -7.16 -2.50
C ARG A 91 9.33 -6.30 -1.93
N PHE A 92 9.44 -5.79 -0.72
CA PHE A 92 8.44 -4.91 -0.09
C PHE A 92 8.21 -3.61 -0.86
N ILE A 93 9.15 -3.15 -1.66
CA ILE A 93 8.98 -1.98 -2.50
C ILE A 93 8.54 -2.39 -3.90
N VAL A 94 9.29 -3.28 -4.54
CA VAL A 94 9.09 -3.62 -5.95
C VAL A 94 7.82 -4.44 -6.14
N GLU A 95 7.65 -5.51 -5.37
CA GLU A 95 6.55 -6.46 -5.53
C GLU A 95 5.22 -5.83 -5.09
N ASP A 96 5.22 -5.15 -3.94
CA ASP A 96 4.02 -4.50 -3.41
C ASP A 96 3.56 -3.35 -4.31
N THR A 97 4.49 -2.62 -4.93
CA THR A 97 4.13 -1.58 -5.90
C THR A 97 3.55 -2.19 -7.18
N MET A 98 4.26 -3.15 -7.81
CA MET A 98 3.88 -3.70 -9.11
C MET A 98 2.62 -4.56 -9.07
N SER A 99 2.42 -5.32 -7.99
CA SER A 99 1.37 -6.34 -7.88
C SER A 99 0.27 -5.95 -6.89
N GLY A 100 0.46 -4.89 -6.12
CA GLY A 100 -0.50 -4.36 -5.14
C GLY A 100 -1.02 -2.98 -5.52
N LEU A 101 -0.17 -1.96 -5.47
CA LEU A 101 -0.61 -0.58 -5.67
C LEU A 101 -1.01 -0.27 -7.11
N VAL A 102 -0.20 -0.68 -8.10
CA VAL A 102 -0.48 -0.41 -9.52
C VAL A 102 -1.80 -1.04 -9.97
N PRO A 103 -2.09 -2.34 -9.75
CA PRO A 103 -3.37 -2.89 -10.16
C PRO A 103 -4.55 -2.22 -9.47
N LEU A 104 -4.44 -1.91 -8.19
CA LEU A 104 -5.49 -1.26 -7.43
C LEU A 104 -5.82 0.15 -7.98
N ALA A 105 -4.78 0.99 -8.17
CA ALA A 105 -4.96 2.33 -8.74
C ALA A 105 -5.45 2.27 -10.19
N SER A 106 -4.87 1.41 -11.01
CA SER A 106 -5.24 1.29 -12.43
C SER A 106 -6.69 0.81 -12.62
N VAL A 107 -7.17 -0.12 -11.79
CA VAL A 107 -8.58 -0.53 -11.78
C VAL A 107 -9.45 0.61 -11.27
N GLY A 108 -9.04 1.33 -10.23
CA GLY A 108 -9.72 2.53 -9.76
C GLY A 108 -9.92 3.54 -10.88
N HIS A 109 -8.86 3.89 -11.62
CA HIS A 109 -8.90 4.80 -12.75
C HIS A 109 -9.87 4.30 -13.85
N ALA A 110 -9.82 3.01 -14.18
CA ALA A 110 -10.71 2.41 -15.18
C ALA A 110 -12.20 2.48 -14.79
N LEU A 111 -12.47 2.50 -13.49
CA LEU A 111 -13.84 2.63 -12.92
C LEU A 111 -14.21 4.08 -12.57
N GLY A 112 -13.33 5.06 -12.82
CA GLY A 112 -13.55 6.46 -12.46
C GLY A 112 -13.45 6.77 -10.97
N ILE A 113 -12.80 5.90 -10.19
CA ILE A 113 -12.54 6.10 -8.75
C ILE A 113 -11.15 6.71 -8.60
N PRO A 114 -11.00 7.90 -7.99
CA PRO A 114 -9.71 8.53 -7.78
C PRO A 114 -8.90 7.81 -6.70
N THR A 115 -7.59 7.67 -6.94
CA THR A 115 -6.63 7.04 -6.02
C THR A 115 -5.39 7.91 -5.81
N PRO A 116 -5.54 9.21 -5.45
CA PRO A 116 -4.41 10.15 -5.45
C PRO A 116 -3.28 9.78 -4.49
N MET A 117 -3.57 9.18 -3.34
CA MET A 117 -2.55 8.74 -2.39
C MET A 117 -1.79 7.52 -2.91
N ILE A 118 -2.49 6.53 -3.43
CA ILE A 118 -1.87 5.35 -4.03
C ILE A 118 -1.03 5.74 -5.24
N ASP A 119 -1.53 6.63 -6.11
CA ASP A 119 -0.80 7.17 -7.26
C ASP A 119 0.50 7.86 -6.84
N ALA A 120 0.45 8.66 -5.78
CA ALA A 120 1.64 9.33 -5.23
C ALA A 120 2.69 8.29 -4.78
N PHE A 121 2.28 7.21 -4.12
CA PHE A 121 3.21 6.15 -3.73
C PHE A 121 3.81 5.40 -4.91
N VAL A 122 3.04 5.09 -5.95
CA VAL A 122 3.56 4.47 -7.17
C VAL A 122 4.60 5.40 -7.83
N ASN A 123 4.33 6.70 -7.89
CA ASN A 123 5.25 7.69 -8.46
C ASN A 123 6.54 7.83 -7.62
N ILE A 124 6.43 7.88 -6.29
CA ILE A 124 7.59 7.93 -5.39
C ILE A 124 8.43 6.66 -5.53
N ALA A 125 7.80 5.48 -5.49
CA ALA A 125 8.49 4.20 -5.63
C ALA A 125 9.19 4.11 -7.01
N SER A 126 8.54 4.58 -8.08
CA SER A 126 9.13 4.63 -9.43
C SER A 126 10.39 5.50 -9.44
N ALA A 127 10.33 6.69 -8.87
CA ALA A 127 11.46 7.61 -8.79
C ALA A 127 12.63 7.04 -7.96
N VAL A 128 12.32 6.47 -6.79
CA VAL A 128 13.32 5.88 -5.88
C VAL A 128 14.01 4.66 -6.48
N CYS A 129 13.26 3.83 -7.23
CA CYS A 129 13.79 2.62 -7.86
C CYS A 129 14.41 2.88 -9.24
N GLY A 130 14.25 4.07 -9.82
CA GLY A 130 14.66 4.39 -11.19
C GLY A 130 13.92 3.54 -12.25
N ARG A 131 12.64 3.22 -12.00
CA ARG A 131 11.78 2.37 -12.83
C ARG A 131 10.45 3.09 -13.12
N ASN A 132 9.72 2.65 -14.13
CA ASN A 132 8.35 3.09 -14.36
C ASN A 132 7.37 1.97 -13.97
N PHE A 133 6.91 2.00 -12.73
CA PHE A 133 5.99 0.96 -12.25
C PHE A 133 4.62 1.02 -12.91
N TRP A 134 4.19 2.15 -13.48
CA TRP A 134 2.98 2.22 -14.28
C TRP A 134 3.09 1.40 -15.58
N GLU A 135 4.28 1.36 -16.18
CA GLU A 135 4.52 0.53 -17.36
C GLU A 135 4.80 -0.94 -17.01
N GLU A 136 5.53 -1.19 -15.95
CA GLU A 136 5.98 -2.54 -15.59
C GLU A 136 4.95 -3.33 -14.79
N GLY A 137 4.15 -2.65 -13.96
CA GLY A 137 3.17 -3.26 -13.06
C GLY A 137 1.97 -3.89 -13.78
N ARG A 138 1.11 -4.51 -13.02
CA ARG A 138 -0.12 -5.19 -13.48
C ARG A 138 -1.25 -4.19 -13.60
N THR A 139 -1.30 -3.42 -14.69
CA THR A 139 -2.38 -2.46 -14.93
C THR A 139 -3.71 -3.15 -15.31
N ALA A 140 -4.81 -2.41 -15.24
CA ALA A 140 -6.13 -2.90 -15.66
C ALA A 140 -6.12 -3.42 -17.11
N GLU A 141 -5.35 -2.77 -18.00
CA GLU A 141 -5.16 -3.21 -19.39
C GLU A 141 -4.48 -4.58 -19.46
N LYS A 142 -3.36 -4.75 -18.74
CA LYS A 142 -2.61 -6.02 -18.71
C LYS A 142 -3.39 -7.15 -18.06
N LEU A 143 -4.28 -6.82 -17.13
CA LEU A 143 -5.19 -7.78 -16.51
C LEU A 143 -6.44 -8.07 -17.35
N GLY A 144 -6.64 -7.36 -18.48
CA GLY A 144 -7.81 -7.49 -19.33
C GLY A 144 -9.09 -6.93 -18.71
N MET A 145 -8.96 -6.03 -17.74
CA MET A 145 -10.08 -5.41 -17.00
C MET A 145 -10.49 -4.04 -17.56
N ALA A 146 -9.63 -3.40 -18.35
CA ALA A 146 -9.92 -2.09 -18.94
C ALA A 146 -11.16 -2.14 -19.83
N GLY A 147 -12.06 -1.16 -19.68
CA GLY A 147 -13.29 -1.06 -20.44
C GLY A 147 -14.39 -2.06 -20.04
N LYS A 148 -14.18 -2.86 -19.00
CA LYS A 148 -15.16 -3.80 -18.47
C LYS A 148 -16.00 -3.17 -17.35
N THR A 149 -17.23 -3.66 -17.23
CA THR A 149 -18.09 -3.32 -16.08
C THR A 149 -17.63 -4.04 -14.80
N PRO A 150 -18.00 -3.54 -13.61
CA PRO A 150 -17.72 -4.23 -12.35
C PRO A 150 -18.20 -5.69 -12.31
N GLU A 151 -19.35 -5.97 -12.92
CA GLU A 151 -19.93 -7.32 -13.04
C GLU A 151 -19.03 -8.23 -13.86
N GLU A 152 -18.60 -7.79 -15.02
CA GLU A 152 -17.70 -8.54 -15.90
C GLU A 152 -16.35 -8.81 -15.25
N ILE A 153 -15.81 -7.82 -14.51
CA ILE A 153 -14.54 -8.01 -13.76
C ILE A 153 -14.71 -9.08 -12.68
N ARG A 154 -15.82 -9.04 -11.92
CA ARG A 154 -16.10 -10.07 -10.90
C ARG A 154 -16.23 -11.48 -11.49
N GLU A 155 -16.82 -11.60 -12.67
CA GLU A 155 -16.95 -12.89 -13.34
C GLU A 155 -15.61 -13.46 -13.83
N MET A 156 -14.65 -12.61 -14.19
CA MET A 156 -13.31 -13.04 -14.60
C MET A 156 -12.49 -13.70 -13.49
N VAL A 157 -12.81 -13.42 -12.22
CA VAL A 157 -12.03 -13.88 -11.05
C VAL A 157 -12.78 -14.94 -10.21
N ARG A 158 -13.93 -15.40 -10.68
CA ARG A 158 -14.67 -16.53 -10.11
C ARG A 158 -14.14 -17.86 -10.65
#